data_2c7e41196058f786012c97b7212d6caf
#
_entry.id   2c7e41196058f786012c97b7212d6caf
#
_cell.length_a   1.000
_cell.length_b   1.000
_cell.length_c   1.000
_cell.angle_alpha   90.00
_cell.angle_beta   90.00
_cell.angle_gamma   90.00
#
_symmetry.space_group_name_H-M   'P 1'
#
loop_
_entity.id
_entity.type
_entity.pdbx_description
1 polymer ?
#
loop_
_entity_poly.entity_id
_entity_poly.type
_entity_poly.pdbx_seq_one_letter_code
_entity_poly.pdbx_strand_id
1 'polypeptide(L)'
;METLIELYDERAIENILAPDMFRPQRIIYLCPGEIAQDRKRQEKLKAFFRRRGWTPELIFMEASLFKADRILRQLLAIGEKYPDCALDVTGGSDAALFAAGMFTAQTGAPAFTYSRKKNRFYDISGAGFADDLYCDLSYSVEDFFLMAGGTLLPGRVDNGILSKYLEDFDPFFSCFLRFRRDWTDIISYIQRISPAEYGQIPPLLVQGNYTVKGDHGARNSANEAALQELARICLIQDLTIVRDESVSFRFRDQNTRAWLRDVGSVLELYAYKACIDTGIFNDVISSAVVRWDDTVGHGSVSNEIDVMAARGVIPLFLSCKACDIRTEALNELAILRDRFGGKGAKAAIISTEPCNAAARHRAAQLGIAVIDLEELKSGQIVHRLKVIMKAQKASF
;
A
#
# COMPACT_ATOMS: atom_id res chain seq x y z
N MET A 1 18.15 0.27 -28.38
CA MET A 1 18.23 1.53 -27.61
C MET A 1 19.22 1.32 -26.48
N GLU A 2 20.33 2.05 -26.50
CA GLU A 2 21.31 2.02 -25.41
C GLU A 2 21.06 3.15 -24.40
N THR A 3 20.47 4.25 -24.85
CA THR A 3 20.22 5.44 -24.04
C THR A 3 18.72 5.75 -23.98
N LEU A 4 18.19 5.85 -22.77
CA LEU A 4 16.82 6.31 -22.50
C LEU A 4 16.87 7.71 -21.89
N ILE A 5 16.11 8.64 -22.47
CA ILE A 5 15.91 9.98 -21.92
C ILE A 5 14.58 9.99 -21.16
N GLU A 6 14.64 10.27 -19.86
CA GLU A 6 13.51 10.38 -18.98
C GLU A 6 13.18 11.85 -18.70
N LEU A 7 11.96 12.25 -18.96
CA LEU A 7 11.43 13.54 -18.50
C LEU A 7 10.95 13.36 -17.07
N TYR A 8 11.73 13.84 -16.10
CA TYR A 8 11.48 13.59 -14.68
C TYR A 8 10.09 14.04 -14.23
N ASP A 9 9.38 13.16 -13.53
CA ASP A 9 8.10 13.42 -12.89
C ASP A 9 8.29 13.41 -11.34
N GLU A 10 7.53 14.23 -10.62
CA GLU A 10 7.53 14.24 -9.15
C GLU A 10 7.10 12.90 -8.56
N ARG A 11 6.30 12.16 -9.30
CA ARG A 11 5.83 10.83 -8.93
C ARG A 11 6.88 9.80 -9.32
N ALA A 12 7.47 9.19 -8.30
CA ALA A 12 8.64 8.33 -8.46
C ALA A 12 8.48 7.17 -9.43
N ILE A 13 7.28 6.57 -9.50
CA ILE A 13 7.03 5.38 -10.33
C ILE A 13 7.10 5.69 -11.83
N GLU A 14 6.80 6.93 -12.24
CA GLU A 14 6.92 7.37 -13.62
C GLU A 14 8.37 7.34 -14.10
N ASN A 15 9.32 7.57 -13.21
CA ASN A 15 10.73 7.64 -13.53
C ASN A 15 11.43 6.27 -13.60
N ILE A 16 10.71 5.18 -13.35
CA ILE A 16 11.30 3.83 -13.29
C ILE A 16 10.64 2.82 -14.22
N LEU A 17 9.40 3.09 -14.67
CA LEU A 17 8.64 2.14 -15.49
C LEU A 17 9.33 1.81 -16.80
N ALA A 18 9.64 2.80 -17.61
CA ALA A 18 10.31 2.60 -18.89
C ALA A 18 11.76 2.12 -18.71
N PRO A 19 12.56 2.70 -17.79
CA PRO A 19 13.87 2.14 -17.47
C PRO A 19 13.85 0.65 -17.12
N ASP A 20 12.97 0.21 -16.22
CA ASP A 20 12.92 -1.21 -15.81
C ASP A 20 12.38 -2.13 -16.92
N MET A 21 11.47 -1.61 -17.75
CA MET A 21 10.91 -2.36 -18.89
C MET A 21 11.93 -2.58 -20.00
N PHE A 22 12.67 -1.53 -20.39
CA PHE A 22 13.56 -1.56 -21.55
C PHE A 22 15.02 -1.84 -21.22
N ARG A 23 15.44 -1.69 -19.97
CA ARG A 23 16.79 -1.95 -19.45
C ARG A 23 17.92 -1.34 -20.29
N PRO A 24 17.90 -0.03 -20.59
CA PRO A 24 18.95 0.62 -21.36
C PRO A 24 20.28 0.63 -20.59
N GLN A 25 21.41 0.73 -21.31
CA GLN A 25 22.72 0.85 -20.66
C GLN A 25 22.85 2.18 -19.88
N ARG A 26 22.16 3.23 -20.36
CA ARG A 26 22.20 4.59 -19.82
C ARG A 26 20.82 5.18 -19.71
N ILE A 27 20.58 5.88 -18.59
CA ILE A 27 19.36 6.66 -18.37
C ILE A 27 19.77 8.10 -18.09
N ILE A 28 19.19 9.03 -18.85
CA ILE A 28 19.41 10.47 -18.68
C ILE A 28 18.12 11.08 -18.17
N TYR A 29 18.12 11.49 -16.90
CA TYR A 29 17.01 12.21 -16.30
C TYR A 29 17.14 13.69 -16.53
N LEU A 30 16.21 14.29 -17.29
CA LEU A 30 16.05 15.74 -17.38
C LEU A 30 15.15 16.18 -16.22
N CYS A 31 15.72 16.81 -15.20
CA CYS A 31 15.06 17.06 -13.93
C CYS A 31 15.35 18.47 -13.40
N PRO A 32 14.54 18.98 -12.44
CA PRO A 32 14.84 20.22 -11.73
C PRO A 32 16.21 20.18 -11.03
N GLY A 33 16.85 21.34 -10.83
CA GLY A 33 18.17 21.44 -10.23
C GLY A 33 18.26 20.82 -8.83
N GLU A 34 17.21 20.95 -8.03
CA GLU A 34 17.09 20.32 -6.70
C GLU A 34 17.17 18.78 -6.76
N ILE A 35 16.58 18.17 -7.79
CA ILE A 35 16.65 16.73 -8.03
C ILE A 35 18.03 16.33 -8.57
N ALA A 36 18.59 17.13 -9.48
CA ALA A 36 19.91 16.87 -10.03
C ALA A 36 21.02 16.91 -8.95
N GLN A 37 20.78 17.60 -7.84
CA GLN A 37 21.71 17.73 -6.70
C GLN A 37 21.37 16.78 -5.54
N ASP A 38 20.18 16.12 -5.54
CA ASP A 38 19.75 15.22 -4.46
C ASP A 38 20.40 13.83 -4.57
N ARG A 39 21.60 13.72 -3.97
CA ARG A 39 22.35 12.45 -3.94
C ARG A 39 21.57 11.32 -3.28
N LYS A 40 20.76 11.62 -2.25
CA LYS A 40 19.99 10.59 -1.53
C LYS A 40 18.95 9.94 -2.44
N ARG A 41 18.24 10.76 -3.23
CA ARG A 41 17.25 10.27 -4.21
C ARG A 41 17.93 9.51 -5.35
N GLN A 42 19.07 9.96 -5.84
CA GLN A 42 19.85 9.27 -6.85
C GLN A 42 20.33 7.89 -6.37
N GLU A 43 20.81 7.78 -5.11
CA GLU A 43 21.20 6.49 -4.53
C GLU A 43 20.02 5.51 -4.36
N LYS A 44 18.82 6.02 -4.08
CA LYS A 44 17.61 5.18 -4.04
C LYS A 44 17.26 4.61 -5.41
N LEU A 45 17.33 5.42 -6.48
CA LEU A 45 17.14 4.94 -7.85
C LEU A 45 18.19 3.87 -8.22
N LYS A 46 19.46 4.08 -7.88
CA LYS A 46 20.49 3.06 -8.07
C LYS A 46 20.23 1.79 -7.27
N ALA A 47 19.77 1.92 -6.02
CA ALA A 47 19.41 0.79 -5.17
C ALA A 47 18.24 0.00 -5.74
N PHE A 48 17.22 0.69 -6.27
CA PHE A 48 16.10 0.07 -6.94
C PHE A 48 16.56 -0.77 -8.13
N PHE A 49 17.33 -0.19 -9.07
CA PHE A 49 17.78 -0.93 -10.24
C PHE A 49 18.70 -2.10 -9.89
N ARG A 50 19.59 -1.93 -8.89
CA ARG A 50 20.40 -3.07 -8.36
C ARG A 50 19.54 -4.20 -7.82
N ARG A 51 18.47 -3.87 -7.09
CA ARG A 51 17.51 -4.86 -6.58
C ARG A 51 16.78 -5.59 -7.71
N ARG A 52 16.54 -4.89 -8.84
CA ARG A 52 15.99 -5.48 -10.07
C ARG A 52 17.01 -6.27 -10.89
N GLY A 53 18.24 -6.46 -10.38
CA GLY A 53 19.31 -7.22 -11.01
C GLY A 53 20.00 -6.52 -12.19
N TRP A 54 20.00 -5.19 -12.18
CA TRP A 54 20.50 -4.37 -13.27
C TRP A 54 21.13 -3.07 -12.75
N THR A 55 22.21 -2.58 -13.42
CA THR A 55 22.99 -1.42 -12.98
C THR A 55 23.28 -0.48 -14.14
N PRO A 56 22.32 0.37 -14.55
CA PRO A 56 22.55 1.35 -15.64
C PRO A 56 23.47 2.49 -15.20
N GLU A 57 24.07 3.17 -16.18
CA GLU A 57 24.65 4.49 -15.97
C GLU A 57 23.50 5.51 -15.76
N LEU A 58 23.44 6.18 -14.61
CA LEU A 58 22.45 7.23 -14.33
C LEU A 58 23.09 8.61 -14.47
N ILE A 59 22.53 9.43 -15.34
CA ILE A 59 22.95 10.83 -15.58
C ILE A 59 21.77 11.73 -15.20
N PHE A 60 21.99 12.65 -14.26
CA PHE A 60 20.99 13.64 -13.87
C PHE A 60 21.42 15.00 -14.44
N MET A 61 20.60 15.55 -15.33
CA MET A 61 20.84 16.83 -15.97
C MET A 61 19.79 17.84 -15.53
N GLU A 62 20.26 18.96 -14.98
CA GLU A 62 19.38 20.06 -14.64
C GLU A 62 18.71 20.62 -15.91
N ALA A 63 17.38 20.66 -15.89
CA ALA A 63 16.57 21.21 -16.96
C ALA A 63 15.58 22.26 -16.43
N SER A 64 15.29 23.26 -17.24
CA SER A 64 14.29 24.27 -16.92
C SER A 64 12.89 23.66 -16.91
N LEU A 65 12.07 23.97 -15.91
CA LEU A 65 10.67 23.55 -15.89
C LEU A 65 9.76 24.33 -16.86
N PHE A 66 10.20 25.52 -17.30
CA PHE A 66 9.33 26.48 -18.02
C PHE A 66 9.91 26.97 -19.37
N LYS A 67 11.11 26.60 -19.72
CA LYS A 67 11.82 27.13 -20.94
C LYS A 67 12.02 26.03 -21.97
N ALA A 68 11.01 25.77 -22.78
CA ALA A 68 11.05 24.73 -23.82
C ALA A 68 12.25 24.88 -24.79
N ASP A 69 12.66 26.12 -25.15
CA ASP A 69 13.82 26.37 -26.00
C ASP A 69 15.12 25.87 -25.36
N ARG A 70 15.27 25.98 -24.04
CA ARG A 70 16.45 25.49 -23.32
C ARG A 70 16.46 23.97 -23.25
N ILE A 71 15.30 23.38 -22.96
CA ILE A 71 15.12 21.90 -22.90
C ILE A 71 15.42 21.33 -24.30
N LEU A 72 14.89 21.92 -25.35
CA LEU A 72 15.15 21.46 -26.74
C LEU A 72 16.64 21.47 -27.06
N ARG A 73 17.37 22.53 -26.72
CA ARG A 73 18.85 22.60 -26.94
C ARG A 73 19.56 21.47 -26.18
N GLN A 74 19.15 21.16 -24.98
CA GLN A 74 19.70 20.03 -24.20
C GLN A 74 19.38 18.68 -24.85
N LEU A 75 18.14 18.47 -25.30
CA LEU A 75 17.74 17.25 -26.01
C LEU A 75 18.54 17.08 -27.31
N LEU A 76 18.73 18.13 -28.08
CA LEU A 76 19.54 18.09 -29.31
C LEU A 76 20.99 17.70 -29.01
N ALA A 77 21.60 18.30 -27.98
CA ALA A 77 22.98 17.96 -27.59
C ALA A 77 23.08 16.50 -27.06
N ILE A 78 22.05 16.00 -26.40
CA ILE A 78 21.99 14.59 -26.00
C ILE A 78 21.87 13.69 -27.25
N GLY A 79 20.99 14.01 -28.19
CA GLY A 79 20.81 13.25 -29.42
C GLY A 79 22.07 13.21 -30.32
N GLU A 80 22.82 14.30 -30.38
CA GLU A 80 24.13 14.32 -31.06
C GLU A 80 25.14 13.40 -30.40
N LYS A 81 25.17 13.39 -29.05
CA LYS A 81 26.10 12.56 -28.27
C LYS A 81 25.70 11.09 -28.23
N TYR A 82 24.41 10.82 -28.25
CA TYR A 82 23.82 9.47 -28.10
C TYR A 82 22.75 9.24 -29.18
N PRO A 83 23.16 8.98 -30.44
CA PRO A 83 22.25 8.95 -31.60
C PRO A 83 21.24 7.79 -31.57
N ASP A 84 21.44 6.78 -30.73
CA ASP A 84 20.51 5.65 -30.51
C ASP A 84 19.57 5.88 -29.36
N CYS A 85 19.35 7.11 -28.89
CA CYS A 85 18.45 7.43 -27.77
C CYS A 85 16.98 7.32 -28.14
N ALA A 86 16.14 7.06 -27.14
CA ALA A 86 14.69 7.19 -27.21
C ALA A 86 14.18 8.02 -26.02
N LEU A 87 13.02 8.66 -26.16
CA LEU A 87 12.39 9.49 -25.15
C LEU A 87 11.18 8.79 -24.52
N ASP A 88 11.16 8.72 -23.17
CA ASP A 88 9.92 8.51 -22.44
C ASP A 88 9.26 9.86 -22.11
N VAL A 89 8.03 10.04 -22.60
CA VAL A 89 7.20 11.22 -22.33
C VAL A 89 6.00 10.86 -21.43
N THR A 90 6.10 9.79 -20.68
CA THR A 90 5.09 9.40 -19.66
C THR A 90 4.99 10.44 -18.53
N GLY A 91 6.12 11.05 -18.17
CA GLY A 91 6.26 12.12 -17.18
C GLY A 91 6.64 13.46 -17.80
N GLY A 92 7.11 14.38 -16.98
CA GLY A 92 7.64 15.67 -17.38
C GLY A 92 6.64 16.83 -17.28
N SER A 93 7.17 18.06 -17.34
CA SER A 93 6.38 19.29 -17.40
C SER A 93 5.86 19.55 -18.81
N ASP A 94 4.82 20.39 -18.94
CA ASP A 94 4.27 20.78 -20.25
C ASP A 94 5.36 21.34 -21.19
N ALA A 95 6.29 22.13 -20.67
CA ALA A 95 7.40 22.67 -21.46
C ALA A 95 8.37 21.57 -21.91
N ALA A 96 8.60 20.53 -21.09
CA ALA A 96 9.42 19.39 -21.44
C ALA A 96 8.75 18.52 -22.52
N LEU A 97 7.44 18.28 -22.39
CA LEU A 97 6.66 17.53 -23.39
C LEU A 97 6.63 18.27 -24.74
N PHE A 98 6.46 19.61 -24.72
CA PHE A 98 6.52 20.42 -25.92
C PHE A 98 7.90 20.36 -26.60
N ALA A 99 8.98 20.48 -25.81
CA ALA A 99 10.35 20.37 -26.32
C ALA A 99 10.66 18.97 -26.86
N ALA A 100 10.16 17.91 -26.20
CA ALA A 100 10.30 16.53 -26.68
C ALA A 100 9.65 16.32 -28.04
N GLY A 101 8.46 16.87 -28.29
CA GLY A 101 7.78 16.82 -29.58
C GLY A 101 8.61 17.53 -30.67
N MET A 102 9.17 18.71 -30.36
CA MET A 102 10.06 19.43 -31.28
C MET A 102 11.35 18.66 -31.59
N PHE A 103 11.97 18.07 -30.59
CA PHE A 103 13.17 17.23 -30.75
C PHE A 103 12.90 16.03 -31.65
N THR A 104 11.84 15.29 -31.38
CA THR A 104 11.43 14.11 -32.16
C THR A 104 11.16 14.50 -33.62
N ALA A 105 10.45 15.61 -33.86
CA ALA A 105 10.18 16.10 -35.23
C ALA A 105 11.45 16.51 -35.99
N GLN A 106 12.49 17.01 -35.32
CA GLN A 106 13.74 17.45 -35.95
C GLN A 106 14.72 16.29 -36.18
N THR A 107 14.75 15.30 -35.28
CA THR A 107 15.79 14.25 -35.29
C THR A 107 15.27 12.89 -35.75
N GLY A 108 13.96 12.64 -35.74
CA GLY A 108 13.39 11.32 -35.96
C GLY A 108 13.60 10.36 -34.77
N ALA A 109 14.10 10.83 -33.64
CA ALA A 109 14.32 9.99 -32.45
C ALA A 109 12.99 9.41 -31.94
N PRO A 110 12.96 8.12 -31.57
CA PRO A 110 11.75 7.48 -31.00
C PRO A 110 11.28 8.17 -29.74
N ALA A 111 9.96 8.39 -29.63
CA ALA A 111 9.32 8.86 -28.42
C ALA A 111 8.07 8.00 -28.14
N PHE A 112 7.90 7.64 -26.88
CA PHE A 112 6.80 6.76 -26.45
C PHE A 112 6.25 7.22 -25.10
N THR A 113 5.05 6.72 -24.78
CA THR A 113 4.36 6.97 -23.50
C THR A 113 3.74 5.70 -22.96
N TYR A 114 3.57 5.62 -21.63
CA TYR A 114 2.89 4.52 -20.98
C TYR A 114 1.44 4.86 -20.63
N SER A 115 0.52 4.06 -21.13
CA SER A 115 -0.91 4.14 -20.79
C SER A 115 -1.25 3.21 -19.63
N ARG A 116 -1.42 3.77 -18.42
CA ARG A 116 -1.87 2.99 -17.25
C ARG A 116 -3.22 2.32 -17.44
N LYS A 117 -4.10 2.99 -18.19
CA LYS A 117 -5.44 2.48 -18.48
C LYS A 117 -5.40 1.13 -19.20
N LYS A 118 -4.46 1.00 -20.13
CA LYS A 118 -4.33 -0.20 -20.96
C LYS A 118 -3.18 -1.10 -20.52
N ASN A 119 -2.36 -0.64 -19.56
CA ASN A 119 -1.12 -1.29 -19.13
C ASN A 119 -0.18 -1.56 -20.32
N ARG A 120 0.00 -0.56 -21.20
CA ARG A 120 0.78 -0.68 -22.41
C ARG A 120 1.58 0.59 -22.71
N PHE A 121 2.73 0.40 -23.35
CA PHE A 121 3.48 1.48 -23.98
C PHE A 121 2.96 1.71 -25.39
N TYR A 122 3.02 2.95 -25.85
CA TYR A 122 2.61 3.37 -27.18
C TYR A 122 3.68 4.29 -27.80
N ASP A 123 4.08 3.99 -29.02
CA ASP A 123 4.84 4.93 -29.84
C ASP A 123 3.99 6.16 -30.16
N ILE A 124 4.54 7.34 -29.93
CA ILE A 124 3.91 8.61 -30.31
C ILE A 124 4.66 9.36 -31.39
N SER A 125 5.82 8.83 -31.81
CA SER A 125 6.69 9.44 -32.81
C SER A 125 6.46 8.95 -34.24
N GLY A 126 5.82 7.78 -34.38
CA GLY A 126 5.71 7.07 -35.64
C GLY A 126 6.98 6.29 -36.02
N ALA A 127 7.96 6.17 -35.11
CA ALA A 127 9.18 5.40 -35.33
C ALA A 127 8.98 3.88 -35.15
N GLY A 128 7.82 3.44 -34.65
CA GLY A 128 7.50 2.04 -34.41
C GLY A 128 8.16 1.44 -33.15
N PHE A 129 8.78 2.28 -32.31
CA PHE A 129 9.39 1.82 -31.06
C PHE A 129 8.34 1.71 -29.95
N ALA A 130 8.30 0.56 -29.27
CA ALA A 130 7.42 0.30 -28.13
C ALA A 130 5.91 0.47 -28.43
N ASP A 131 5.47 0.24 -29.69
CA ASP A 131 4.07 0.39 -30.06
C ASP A 131 3.22 -0.78 -29.60
N ASP A 132 2.14 -0.47 -28.85
CA ASP A 132 1.19 -1.41 -28.23
C ASP A 132 1.87 -2.50 -27.36
N LEU A 133 3.02 -2.18 -26.75
CA LEU A 133 3.79 -3.10 -25.94
C LEU A 133 3.18 -3.27 -24.54
N TYR A 134 2.80 -4.48 -24.19
CA TYR A 134 2.26 -4.80 -22.85
C TYR A 134 3.34 -4.64 -21.79
N CYS A 135 3.00 -3.99 -20.66
CA CYS A 135 3.87 -3.86 -19.51
C CYS A 135 3.65 -5.07 -18.58
N ASP A 136 4.62 -5.97 -18.53
CA ASP A 136 4.61 -7.18 -17.69
C ASP A 136 5.32 -6.99 -16.33
N LEU A 137 5.73 -5.76 -16.03
CA LEU A 137 6.40 -5.45 -14.77
C LEU A 137 5.48 -5.69 -13.56
N SER A 138 6.09 -6.14 -12.49
CA SER A 138 5.46 -6.26 -11.18
C SER A 138 6.40 -5.73 -10.10
N TYR A 139 5.86 -4.90 -9.20
CA TYR A 139 6.57 -4.33 -8.07
C TYR A 139 6.03 -4.90 -6.76
N SER A 140 6.92 -5.07 -5.80
CA SER A 140 6.53 -5.40 -4.42
C SER A 140 6.04 -4.14 -3.69
N VAL A 141 5.36 -4.33 -2.58
CA VAL A 141 4.97 -3.21 -1.69
C VAL A 141 6.19 -2.41 -1.25
N GLU A 142 7.31 -3.08 -0.95
CA GLU A 142 8.56 -2.43 -0.57
C GLU A 142 9.13 -1.55 -1.70
N ASP A 143 9.00 -1.97 -2.97
CA ASP A 143 9.45 -1.18 -4.11
C ASP A 143 8.73 0.17 -4.20
N PHE A 144 7.41 0.20 -3.94
CA PHE A 144 6.66 1.46 -3.92
C PHE A 144 7.16 2.43 -2.86
N PHE A 145 7.43 1.95 -1.65
CA PHE A 145 7.97 2.79 -0.58
C PHE A 145 9.39 3.27 -0.89
N LEU A 146 10.26 2.35 -1.31
CA LEU A 146 11.65 2.68 -1.65
C LEU A 146 11.71 3.82 -2.67
N MET A 147 10.89 3.76 -3.71
CA MET A 147 10.88 4.76 -4.78
C MET A 147 10.31 6.09 -4.33
N ALA A 148 9.26 6.08 -3.51
CA ALA A 148 8.59 7.29 -3.07
C ALA A 148 9.26 7.99 -1.87
N GLY A 149 10.43 7.53 -1.43
CA GLY A 149 11.15 8.14 -0.32
C GLY A 149 10.64 7.69 1.04
N GLY A 150 10.17 6.45 1.14
CA GLY A 150 9.82 5.78 2.39
C GLY A 150 10.69 4.56 2.65
N THR A 151 10.80 4.18 3.91
CA THR A 151 11.44 2.94 4.32
C THR A 151 10.40 2.08 5.01
N LEU A 152 10.17 0.88 4.47
CA LEU A 152 9.31 -0.11 5.12
C LEU A 152 10.03 -0.62 6.37
N LEU A 153 9.40 -0.46 7.52
CA LEU A 153 9.88 -0.96 8.79
C LEU A 153 9.25 -2.34 9.06
N PRO A 154 9.89 -3.19 9.90
CA PRO A 154 9.24 -4.39 10.40
C PRO A 154 7.90 -4.02 11.05
N GLY A 155 6.82 -4.60 10.53
CA GLY A 155 5.48 -4.39 11.06
C GLY A 155 5.24 -5.15 12.36
N ARG A 156 4.07 -4.95 12.98
CA ARG A 156 3.64 -5.69 14.17
C ARG A 156 3.40 -7.17 13.88
N VAL A 157 3.20 -7.50 12.61
CA VAL A 157 2.83 -8.82 12.14
C VAL A 157 3.89 -9.31 11.16
N ASP A 158 4.38 -10.52 11.35
CA ASP A 158 5.25 -11.20 10.39
C ASP A 158 4.39 -11.79 9.26
N ASN A 159 4.43 -11.17 8.10
CA ASN A 159 3.67 -11.59 6.93
C ASN A 159 4.06 -13.00 6.43
N GLY A 160 5.30 -13.44 6.65
CA GLY A 160 5.74 -14.81 6.35
C GLY A 160 5.06 -15.86 7.24
N ILE A 161 4.65 -15.47 8.44
CA ILE A 161 3.91 -16.33 9.36
C ILE A 161 2.40 -16.35 9.04
N LEU A 162 1.81 -15.23 8.58
CA LEU A 162 0.37 -15.13 8.32
C LEU A 162 -0.15 -16.18 7.34
N SER A 163 0.67 -16.59 6.38
CA SER A 163 0.29 -17.64 5.41
C SER A 163 -0.12 -18.97 6.05
N LYS A 164 0.36 -19.25 7.29
CA LYS A 164 0.02 -20.46 8.04
C LYS A 164 -1.36 -20.41 8.69
N TYR A 165 -1.98 -19.23 8.75
CA TYR A 165 -3.23 -18.98 9.46
C TYR A 165 -4.37 -18.56 8.53
N LEU A 166 -4.20 -18.60 7.22
CA LEU A 166 -5.21 -18.13 6.26
C LEU A 166 -6.57 -18.80 6.47
N GLU A 167 -6.61 -20.08 6.85
CA GLU A 167 -7.84 -20.83 7.10
C GLU A 167 -8.56 -20.38 8.38
N ASP A 168 -7.85 -19.74 9.32
CA ASP A 168 -8.42 -19.26 10.58
C ASP A 168 -9.15 -17.91 10.44
N PHE A 169 -8.80 -17.10 9.42
CA PHE A 169 -9.28 -15.72 9.36
C PHE A 169 -10.78 -15.60 9.03
N ASP A 170 -11.34 -16.47 8.21
CA ASP A 170 -12.79 -16.49 7.94
C ASP A 170 -13.61 -16.93 9.17
N PRO A 171 -13.28 -18.02 9.88
CA PRO A 171 -13.93 -18.35 11.16
C PRO A 171 -13.78 -17.23 12.20
N PHE A 172 -12.61 -16.60 12.30
CA PHE A 172 -12.37 -15.51 13.23
C PHE A 172 -13.23 -14.28 12.89
N PHE A 173 -13.29 -13.90 11.62
CA PHE A 173 -14.15 -12.80 11.17
C PHE A 173 -15.64 -13.12 11.36
N SER A 174 -16.06 -14.36 11.15
CA SER A 174 -17.43 -14.81 11.41
C SER A 174 -17.80 -14.71 12.89
N CYS A 175 -16.87 -15.08 13.78
CA CYS A 175 -17.01 -14.89 15.22
C CYS A 175 -17.16 -13.40 15.56
N PHE A 176 -16.30 -12.56 15.01
CA PHE A 176 -16.40 -11.11 15.17
C PHE A 176 -17.76 -10.57 14.72
N LEU A 177 -18.24 -10.90 13.53
CA LEU A 177 -19.55 -10.43 13.03
C LEU A 177 -20.70 -10.83 13.93
N ARG A 178 -20.65 -12.04 14.50
CA ARG A 178 -21.68 -12.55 15.43
C ARG A 178 -21.73 -11.74 16.72
N PHE A 179 -20.56 -11.37 17.27
CA PHE A 179 -20.43 -10.64 18.54
C PHE A 179 -20.05 -9.17 18.35
N ARG A 180 -20.24 -8.61 17.17
CA ARG A 180 -19.73 -7.30 16.77
C ARG A 180 -20.05 -6.17 17.75
N ARG A 181 -21.28 -6.15 18.30
CA ARG A 181 -21.72 -5.09 19.23
C ARG A 181 -20.96 -5.11 20.55
N ASP A 182 -20.56 -6.29 20.99
CA ASP A 182 -19.88 -6.51 22.26
C ASP A 182 -18.36 -6.71 22.06
N TRP A 183 -17.88 -6.64 20.80
CA TRP A 183 -16.51 -7.04 20.48
C TRP A 183 -15.45 -6.25 21.25
N THR A 184 -15.63 -4.93 21.37
CA THR A 184 -14.72 -4.07 22.13
C THR A 184 -14.66 -4.48 23.60
N ASP A 185 -15.79 -4.81 24.20
CA ASP A 185 -15.87 -5.27 25.59
C ASP A 185 -15.23 -6.65 25.76
N ILE A 186 -15.44 -7.57 24.79
CA ILE A 186 -14.81 -8.90 24.78
C ILE A 186 -13.29 -8.77 24.74
N ILE A 187 -12.76 -7.97 23.82
CA ILE A 187 -11.31 -7.77 23.69
C ILE A 187 -10.76 -7.04 24.93
N SER A 188 -11.46 -6.03 25.44
CA SER A 188 -11.07 -5.33 26.66
C SER A 188 -11.04 -6.29 27.87
N TYR A 189 -12.00 -7.19 27.99
CA TYR A 189 -12.00 -8.24 29.00
C TYR A 189 -10.76 -9.14 28.86
N ILE A 190 -10.48 -9.66 27.67
CA ILE A 190 -9.32 -10.51 27.39
C ILE A 190 -8.01 -9.78 27.71
N GLN A 191 -7.90 -8.49 27.34
CA GLN A 191 -6.73 -7.67 27.68
C GLN A 191 -6.50 -7.57 29.19
N ARG A 192 -7.56 -7.39 29.96
CA ARG A 192 -7.51 -7.23 31.43
C ARG A 192 -7.06 -8.47 32.16
N ILE A 193 -7.51 -9.64 31.72
CA ILE A 193 -7.12 -10.92 32.34
C ILE A 193 -5.79 -11.47 31.78
N SER A 194 -5.27 -10.89 30.68
CA SER A 194 -4.01 -11.27 30.06
C SER A 194 -3.07 -10.05 29.89
N PRO A 195 -2.58 -9.44 30.97
CA PRO A 195 -1.78 -8.24 30.90
C PRO A 195 -0.51 -8.43 30.06
N ALA A 196 -0.01 -7.34 29.47
CA ALA A 196 1.28 -7.35 28.79
C ALA A 196 2.39 -7.40 29.85
N GLU A 197 3.32 -8.34 29.68
CA GLU A 197 4.54 -8.39 30.47
C GLU A 197 5.68 -7.76 29.68
N TYR A 198 6.30 -6.72 30.25
CA TYR A 198 7.44 -6.06 29.62
C TYR A 198 8.70 -6.94 29.74
N GLY A 199 9.36 -7.20 28.61
CA GLY A 199 10.68 -7.84 28.58
C GLY A 199 10.68 -9.38 28.63
N GLN A 200 9.54 -10.03 28.66
CA GLN A 200 9.40 -11.49 28.65
C GLN A 200 8.41 -11.93 27.56
N ILE A 201 8.52 -13.20 27.14
CA ILE A 201 7.48 -13.83 26.29
C ILE A 201 6.24 -14.03 27.18
N PRO A 202 5.11 -13.37 26.87
CA PRO A 202 3.94 -13.45 27.71
C PRO A 202 3.38 -14.88 27.78
N PRO A 203 2.82 -15.31 28.95
CA PRO A 203 2.25 -16.65 29.06
C PRO A 203 1.05 -16.81 28.15
N LEU A 204 0.89 -18.02 27.60
CA LEU A 204 -0.28 -18.39 26.81
C LEU A 204 -1.46 -18.78 27.70
N LEU A 205 -1.21 -19.36 28.86
CA LEU A 205 -2.24 -19.67 29.86
C LEU A 205 -2.64 -18.38 30.59
N VAL A 206 -3.93 -18.15 30.65
CA VAL A 206 -4.55 -16.97 31.27
C VAL A 206 -5.59 -17.43 32.28
N GLN A 207 -5.62 -16.78 33.43
CA GLN A 207 -6.64 -16.94 34.46
C GLN A 207 -7.00 -15.58 35.05
N GLY A 208 -8.26 -15.31 35.18
CA GLY A 208 -8.76 -14.07 35.76
C GLY A 208 -10.16 -14.20 36.36
N ASN A 209 -10.60 -13.14 37.02
CA ASN A 209 -11.96 -13.08 37.55
C ASN A 209 -12.99 -13.04 36.44
N TYR A 210 -14.15 -13.64 36.64
CA TYR A 210 -15.28 -13.59 35.72
C TYR A 210 -15.73 -12.17 35.41
N THR A 211 -15.67 -11.26 36.39
CA THR A 211 -15.92 -9.83 36.21
C THR A 211 -14.68 -9.03 36.60
N VAL A 212 -14.24 -8.14 35.66
CA VAL A 212 -13.11 -7.23 35.85
C VAL A 212 -13.57 -5.78 35.86
N LYS A 213 -12.73 -4.86 36.37
CA LYS A 213 -12.96 -3.42 36.23
C LYS A 213 -12.61 -2.99 34.83
N GLY A 214 -13.59 -2.49 34.08
CA GLY A 214 -13.41 -1.87 32.79
C GLY A 214 -12.91 -0.42 32.89
N ASP A 215 -12.85 0.27 31.77
CA ASP A 215 -12.49 1.69 31.73
C ASP A 215 -13.57 2.52 32.45
N HIS A 216 -13.13 3.60 33.11
CA HIS A 216 -13.99 4.48 33.91
C HIS A 216 -14.76 3.79 35.06
N GLY A 217 -14.27 2.61 35.54
CA GLY A 217 -14.85 1.90 36.67
C GLY A 217 -16.09 1.07 36.33
N ALA A 218 -16.49 0.95 35.09
CA ALA A 218 -17.54 0.07 34.64
C ALA A 218 -17.16 -1.40 34.92
N ARG A 219 -18.17 -2.25 35.16
CA ARG A 219 -17.95 -3.70 35.29
C ARG A 219 -17.97 -4.31 33.88
N ASN A 220 -16.94 -5.10 33.57
CA ASN A 220 -16.87 -5.88 32.33
C ASN A 220 -16.80 -7.36 32.71
N SER A 221 -17.81 -8.14 32.34
CA SER A 221 -17.90 -9.57 32.63
C SER A 221 -17.58 -10.40 31.40
N ALA A 222 -17.12 -11.63 31.63
CA ALA A 222 -16.80 -12.56 30.55
C ALA A 222 -18.03 -12.79 29.65
N ASN A 223 -17.89 -12.62 28.37
CA ASN A 223 -18.89 -13.03 27.40
C ASN A 223 -18.69 -14.53 27.11
N GLU A 224 -19.42 -15.37 27.85
CA GLU A 224 -19.29 -16.83 27.79
C GLU A 224 -19.48 -17.37 26.36
N ALA A 225 -20.48 -16.87 25.64
CA ALA A 225 -20.79 -17.33 24.30
C ALA A 225 -19.66 -16.98 23.28
N ALA A 226 -19.06 -15.81 23.46
CA ALA A 226 -17.91 -15.43 22.61
C ALA A 226 -16.66 -16.25 22.92
N LEU A 227 -16.36 -16.49 24.20
CA LEU A 227 -15.23 -17.34 24.60
C LEU A 227 -15.43 -18.78 24.14
N GLN A 228 -16.63 -19.33 24.22
CA GLN A 228 -16.95 -20.66 23.69
C GLN A 228 -16.77 -20.72 22.16
N GLU A 229 -17.17 -19.68 21.45
CA GLU A 229 -16.98 -19.61 20.01
C GLU A 229 -15.49 -19.51 19.63
N LEU A 230 -14.71 -18.69 20.35
CA LEU A 230 -13.24 -18.62 20.17
C LEU A 230 -12.55 -19.97 20.45
N ALA A 231 -13.05 -20.73 21.42
CA ALA A 231 -12.57 -22.08 21.67
C ALA A 231 -12.99 -23.05 20.55
N ARG A 232 -14.22 -22.96 20.06
CA ARG A 232 -14.73 -23.79 18.96
C ARG A 232 -13.91 -23.61 17.67
N ILE A 233 -13.46 -22.39 17.37
CA ILE A 233 -12.60 -22.10 16.22
C ILE A 233 -11.10 -22.24 16.54
N CYS A 234 -10.76 -22.82 17.69
CA CYS A 234 -9.40 -23.16 18.11
C CYS A 234 -8.43 -21.97 18.25
N LEU A 235 -8.92 -20.75 18.46
CA LEU A 235 -8.06 -19.60 18.80
C LEU A 235 -7.66 -19.59 20.28
N ILE A 236 -8.52 -20.18 21.15
CA ILE A 236 -8.19 -20.48 22.54
C ILE A 236 -8.49 -21.96 22.83
N GLN A 237 -7.88 -22.50 23.85
CA GLN A 237 -7.95 -23.90 24.25
C GLN A 237 -8.13 -23.99 25.77
N ASP A 238 -8.49 -25.18 26.31
CA ASP A 238 -8.60 -25.47 27.75
C ASP A 238 -9.52 -24.46 28.45
N LEU A 239 -10.62 -24.02 27.81
CA LEU A 239 -11.52 -23.03 28.34
C LEU A 239 -12.29 -23.62 29.53
N THR A 240 -12.15 -22.96 30.68
CA THR A 240 -12.93 -23.24 31.90
C THR A 240 -13.61 -21.97 32.38
N ILE A 241 -14.91 -22.01 32.60
CA ILE A 241 -15.69 -20.89 33.09
C ILE A 241 -16.40 -21.36 34.39
N VAL A 242 -16.09 -20.69 35.47
CA VAL A 242 -16.85 -20.79 36.73
C VAL A 242 -17.61 -19.48 36.85
N ARG A 243 -18.90 -19.54 36.58
CA ARG A 243 -19.75 -18.37 36.48
C ARG A 243 -19.70 -17.54 37.75
N ASP A 244 -19.59 -16.22 37.60
CA ASP A 244 -19.44 -15.21 38.65
C ASP A 244 -18.15 -15.33 39.51
N GLU A 245 -17.27 -16.30 39.22
CA GLU A 245 -16.02 -16.50 39.93
C GLU A 245 -14.80 -16.25 39.03
N SER A 246 -14.55 -17.16 38.08
CA SER A 246 -13.31 -17.13 37.34
C SER A 246 -13.45 -17.65 35.90
N VAL A 247 -12.49 -17.22 35.03
CA VAL A 247 -12.30 -17.74 33.68
C VAL A 247 -10.84 -18.10 33.51
N SER A 248 -10.57 -19.25 32.92
CA SER A 248 -9.23 -19.61 32.47
C SER A 248 -9.28 -20.22 31.09
N PHE A 249 -8.25 -19.94 30.30
CA PHE A 249 -8.02 -20.53 28.98
C PHE A 249 -6.55 -20.39 28.56
N ARG A 250 -6.17 -21.09 27.51
CA ARG A 250 -4.87 -20.98 26.86
C ARG A 250 -5.06 -20.40 25.47
N PHE A 251 -4.32 -19.33 25.11
CA PHE A 251 -4.20 -18.95 23.70
C PHE A 251 -3.50 -20.07 22.92
N ARG A 252 -3.91 -20.32 21.68
CA ARG A 252 -3.28 -21.32 20.82
C ARG A 252 -1.77 -21.07 20.66
N ASP A 253 -1.39 -19.80 20.44
CA ASP A 253 -0.01 -19.33 20.26
C ASP A 253 0.10 -17.83 20.50
N GLN A 254 1.31 -17.26 20.34
CA GLN A 254 1.57 -15.83 20.55
C GLN A 254 0.88 -14.94 19.50
N ASN A 255 0.66 -15.43 18.29
CA ASN A 255 -0.04 -14.65 17.27
C ASN A 255 -1.52 -14.52 17.61
N THR A 256 -2.18 -15.60 17.96
CA THR A 256 -3.58 -15.57 18.40
C THR A 256 -3.76 -14.73 19.67
N ARG A 257 -2.78 -14.77 20.59
CA ARG A 257 -2.75 -13.87 21.76
C ARG A 257 -2.66 -12.40 21.32
N ALA A 258 -1.82 -12.05 20.37
CA ALA A 258 -1.72 -10.69 19.87
C ALA A 258 -3.03 -10.22 19.21
N TRP A 259 -3.63 -11.04 18.35
CA TRP A 259 -4.88 -10.72 17.64
C TRP A 259 -6.09 -10.56 18.59
N LEU A 260 -6.20 -11.41 19.60
CA LEU A 260 -7.30 -11.34 20.59
C LEU A 260 -7.07 -10.25 21.65
N ARG A 261 -6.04 -9.46 21.54
CA ARG A 261 -5.76 -8.29 22.39
C ARG A 261 -5.82 -6.96 21.64
N ASP A 262 -6.22 -7.00 20.38
CA ASP A 262 -6.44 -5.80 19.57
C ASP A 262 -7.80 -5.87 18.85
N VAL A 263 -8.58 -4.81 18.99
CA VAL A 263 -9.96 -4.75 18.45
C VAL A 263 -9.96 -4.77 16.92
N GLY A 264 -8.94 -4.14 16.29
CA GLY A 264 -8.84 -3.98 14.84
C GLY A 264 -8.30 -5.20 14.11
N SER A 265 -7.47 -6.01 14.77
CA SER A 265 -6.73 -7.11 14.13
C SER A 265 -7.60 -8.05 13.31
N VAL A 266 -8.80 -8.39 13.79
CA VAL A 266 -9.69 -9.31 13.08
C VAL A 266 -10.08 -8.79 11.69
N LEU A 267 -10.32 -7.50 11.55
CA LEU A 267 -10.70 -6.89 10.27
C LEU A 267 -9.51 -6.78 9.33
N GLU A 268 -8.34 -6.44 9.85
CA GLU A 268 -7.08 -6.36 9.09
C GLU A 268 -6.68 -7.72 8.53
N LEU A 269 -6.73 -8.78 9.35
CA LEU A 269 -6.43 -10.15 8.95
C LEU A 269 -7.42 -10.67 7.89
N TYR A 270 -8.71 -10.34 8.06
CA TYR A 270 -9.72 -10.69 7.07
C TYR A 270 -9.51 -9.95 5.75
N ALA A 271 -9.17 -8.66 5.78
CA ALA A 271 -8.85 -7.88 4.60
C ALA A 271 -7.57 -8.39 3.90
N TYR A 272 -6.54 -8.75 4.68
CA TYR A 272 -5.33 -9.40 4.16
C TYR A 272 -5.66 -10.70 3.43
N LYS A 273 -6.41 -11.60 4.07
CA LYS A 273 -6.86 -12.85 3.45
C LYS A 273 -7.66 -12.59 2.18
N ALA A 274 -8.60 -11.66 2.22
CA ALA A 274 -9.40 -11.33 1.05
C ALA A 274 -8.55 -10.87 -0.14
N CYS A 275 -7.46 -10.11 0.10
CA CYS A 275 -6.49 -9.78 -0.95
C CYS A 275 -5.82 -11.03 -1.52
N ILE A 276 -5.35 -11.95 -0.68
CA ILE A 276 -4.76 -13.23 -1.11
C ILE A 276 -5.76 -14.03 -1.95
N ASP A 277 -7.00 -14.18 -1.48
CA ASP A 277 -8.05 -14.96 -2.14
C ASP A 277 -8.49 -14.38 -3.49
N THR A 278 -8.19 -13.10 -3.76
CA THR A 278 -8.43 -12.56 -5.11
C THR A 278 -7.59 -13.26 -6.17
N GLY A 279 -6.38 -13.72 -5.83
CA GLY A 279 -5.42 -14.31 -6.76
C GLY A 279 -4.88 -13.34 -7.81
N ILE A 280 -5.13 -12.02 -7.68
CA ILE A 280 -4.68 -11.01 -8.67
C ILE A 280 -3.49 -10.19 -8.20
N PHE A 281 -3.16 -10.21 -6.92
CA PHE A 281 -2.04 -9.46 -6.37
C PHE A 281 -0.76 -10.31 -6.38
N ASN A 282 0.34 -9.68 -6.75
CA ASN A 282 1.66 -10.31 -6.72
C ASN A 282 2.37 -10.14 -5.38
N ASP A 283 1.92 -9.19 -4.56
CA ASP A 283 2.43 -8.97 -3.20
C ASP A 283 1.33 -8.38 -2.30
N VAL A 284 1.24 -8.84 -1.05
CA VAL A 284 0.28 -8.38 -0.04
C VAL A 284 0.97 -8.35 1.31
N ILE A 285 0.89 -7.21 2.00
CA ILE A 285 1.45 -7.02 3.34
C ILE A 285 0.36 -6.50 4.27
N SER A 286 0.26 -7.07 5.47
CA SER A 286 -0.54 -6.56 6.59
C SER A 286 0.32 -5.73 7.52
N SER A 287 -0.25 -4.69 8.15
CA SER A 287 0.42 -3.80 9.12
C SER A 287 1.73 -3.21 8.58
N ALA A 288 1.69 -2.65 7.36
CA ALA A 288 2.85 -2.03 6.74
C ALA A 288 3.20 -0.72 7.43
N VAL A 289 4.28 -0.68 8.21
CA VAL A 289 4.78 0.55 8.85
C VAL A 289 5.80 1.21 7.93
N VAL A 290 5.47 2.41 7.46
CA VAL A 290 6.36 3.20 6.60
C VAL A 290 6.91 4.40 7.36
N ARG A 291 8.24 4.54 7.39
CA ARG A 291 8.93 5.74 7.86
C ARG A 291 9.20 6.66 6.68
N TRP A 292 8.90 7.94 6.86
CA TRP A 292 9.16 8.97 5.85
C TRP A 292 10.62 9.41 5.92
N ASP A 293 11.34 9.32 4.83
CA ASP A 293 12.77 9.63 4.81
C ASP A 293 13.08 11.14 4.78
N ASP A 294 12.10 11.97 4.43
CA ASP A 294 12.26 13.43 4.31
C ASP A 294 12.20 14.16 5.65
N THR A 295 11.97 13.43 6.76
CA THR A 295 11.77 14.02 8.10
C THR A 295 13.04 14.04 8.97
N VAL A 296 14.22 14.02 8.37
CA VAL A 296 15.50 14.09 9.09
C VAL A 296 15.63 15.45 9.78
N GLY A 297 15.54 15.48 11.10
CA GLY A 297 15.70 16.67 11.94
C GLY A 297 14.43 17.12 12.71
N HIS A 298 13.25 16.64 12.37
CA HIS A 298 11.97 17.02 13.02
C HIS A 298 11.23 15.86 13.70
N GLY A 299 11.92 14.78 14.06
CA GLY A 299 11.31 13.51 14.51
C GLY A 299 10.94 12.62 13.31
N SER A 300 11.09 11.31 13.49
CA SER A 300 10.71 10.36 12.43
C SER A 300 9.19 10.27 12.37
N VAL A 301 8.59 10.74 11.27
CA VAL A 301 7.17 10.49 10.98
C VAL A 301 7.05 9.08 10.42
N SER A 302 6.20 8.28 11.02
CA SER A 302 5.82 6.96 10.49
C SER A 302 4.31 6.81 10.48
N ASN A 303 3.79 6.14 9.46
CA ASN A 303 2.39 5.75 9.37
C ASN A 303 2.30 4.23 9.26
N GLU A 304 1.24 3.68 9.82
CA GLU A 304 0.84 2.30 9.61
C GLU A 304 -0.26 2.25 8.54
N ILE A 305 -0.11 1.31 7.61
CA ILE A 305 -1.12 1.00 6.60
C ILE A 305 -1.62 -0.40 6.91
N ASP A 306 -2.92 -0.51 7.19
CA ASP A 306 -3.52 -1.72 7.73
C ASP A 306 -3.30 -2.92 6.79
N VAL A 307 -3.56 -2.73 5.47
CA VAL A 307 -3.17 -3.71 4.43
C VAL A 307 -2.74 -2.97 3.16
N MET A 308 -1.64 -3.39 2.57
CA MET A 308 -1.22 -2.92 1.25
C MET A 308 -1.01 -4.09 0.31
N ALA A 309 -1.50 -3.97 -0.93
CA ALA A 309 -1.36 -4.99 -1.96
C ALA A 309 -0.85 -4.38 -3.26
N ALA A 310 -0.12 -5.17 -4.05
CA ALA A 310 0.41 -4.76 -5.34
C ALA A 310 -0.09 -5.68 -6.45
N ARG A 311 -0.56 -5.10 -7.55
CA ARG A 311 -0.90 -5.81 -8.77
C ARG A 311 -0.13 -5.19 -9.93
N GLY A 312 0.90 -5.87 -10.40
CA GLY A 312 1.81 -5.31 -11.40
C GLY A 312 2.42 -4.01 -10.88
N VAL A 313 2.17 -2.92 -11.57
CA VAL A 313 2.66 -1.57 -11.23
C VAL A 313 1.61 -0.70 -10.52
N ILE A 314 0.54 -1.30 -10.02
CA ILE A 314 -0.58 -0.58 -9.36
C ILE A 314 -0.71 -1.05 -7.92
N PRO A 315 -0.45 -0.20 -6.92
CA PRO A 315 -0.69 -0.51 -5.52
C PRO A 315 -2.14 -0.23 -5.10
N LEU A 316 -2.61 -1.00 -4.11
CA LEU A 316 -3.86 -0.80 -3.38
C LEU A 316 -3.54 -0.56 -1.91
N PHE A 317 -4.05 0.54 -1.38
CA PHE A 317 -3.96 0.91 0.04
C PHE A 317 -5.31 0.63 0.69
N LEU A 318 -5.34 -0.18 1.74
CA LEU A 318 -6.54 -0.47 2.52
C LEU A 318 -6.40 0.07 3.92
N SER A 319 -7.44 0.77 4.39
CA SER A 319 -7.59 1.15 5.80
C SER A 319 -8.79 0.43 6.39
N CYS A 320 -8.59 -0.21 7.56
CA CYS A 320 -9.58 -1.00 8.28
C CYS A 320 -10.05 -0.26 9.52
N LYS A 321 -11.35 -0.06 9.67
CA LYS A 321 -11.93 0.67 10.80
C LYS A 321 -13.04 -0.15 11.47
N ALA A 322 -12.83 -0.51 12.72
CA ALA A 322 -13.83 -1.17 13.56
C ALA A 322 -14.87 -0.17 14.13
N CYS A 323 -15.08 0.95 13.45
CA CYS A 323 -15.96 2.03 13.85
C CYS A 323 -16.42 2.83 12.62
N ASP A 324 -17.22 3.89 12.85
CA ASP A 324 -17.64 4.83 11.81
C ASP A 324 -16.47 5.46 11.04
N ILE A 325 -16.65 5.61 9.74
CA ILE A 325 -15.67 6.25 8.87
C ILE A 325 -15.66 7.76 9.14
N ARG A 326 -14.52 8.26 9.63
CA ARG A 326 -14.29 9.69 9.87
C ARG A 326 -13.54 10.32 8.71
N THR A 327 -13.76 11.63 8.51
CA THR A 327 -13.09 12.40 7.44
C THR A 327 -11.56 12.37 7.54
N GLU A 328 -11.03 12.37 8.77
CA GLU A 328 -9.59 12.31 9.04
C GLU A 328 -8.97 11.03 8.48
N ALA A 329 -9.62 9.87 8.68
CA ALA A 329 -9.15 8.60 8.14
C ALA A 329 -9.14 8.58 6.61
N LEU A 330 -10.13 9.19 5.97
CA LEU A 330 -10.17 9.32 4.51
C LEU A 330 -9.05 10.22 3.98
N ASN A 331 -8.80 11.35 4.65
CA ASN A 331 -7.74 12.28 4.28
C ASN A 331 -6.36 11.65 4.46
N GLU A 332 -6.12 10.96 5.57
CA GLU A 332 -4.87 10.24 5.83
C GLU A 332 -4.60 9.18 4.75
N LEU A 333 -5.60 8.36 4.46
CA LEU A 333 -5.49 7.32 3.42
C LEU A 333 -5.22 7.94 2.02
N ALA A 334 -5.83 9.08 1.71
CA ALA A 334 -5.58 9.80 0.46
C ALA A 334 -4.12 10.28 0.38
N ILE A 335 -3.60 10.87 1.47
CA ILE A 335 -2.22 11.36 1.54
C ILE A 335 -1.22 10.21 1.34
N LEU A 336 -1.42 9.08 2.03
CA LEU A 336 -0.55 7.90 1.92
C LEU A 336 -0.57 7.33 0.50
N ARG A 337 -1.76 7.16 -0.09
CA ARG A 337 -1.91 6.70 -1.48
C ARG A 337 -1.21 7.63 -2.47
N ASP A 338 -1.42 8.94 -2.35
CA ASP A 338 -0.89 9.92 -3.32
C ASP A 338 0.63 10.05 -3.16
N ARG A 339 1.16 9.95 -1.94
CA ARG A 339 2.59 10.00 -1.66
C ARG A 339 3.34 8.76 -2.14
N PHE A 340 2.83 7.56 -1.82
CA PHE A 340 3.57 6.31 -2.04
C PHE A 340 3.09 5.49 -3.24
N GLY A 341 1.94 5.80 -3.80
CA GLY A 341 1.34 4.97 -4.84
C GLY A 341 1.47 5.48 -6.27
N GLY A 342 1.77 6.75 -6.47
CA GLY A 342 1.84 7.37 -7.80
C GLY A 342 0.49 7.47 -8.54
N LYS A 343 0.55 7.78 -9.84
CA LYS A 343 -0.65 7.79 -10.71
C LYS A 343 -1.26 6.40 -10.79
N GLY A 344 -2.56 6.30 -10.63
CA GLY A 344 -3.29 5.03 -10.77
C GLY A 344 -3.38 4.19 -9.50
N ALA A 345 -2.68 4.54 -8.42
CA ALA A 345 -2.83 3.92 -7.11
C ALA A 345 -4.29 3.89 -6.67
N LYS A 346 -4.69 2.78 -6.06
CA LYS A 346 -6.04 2.57 -5.54
C LYS A 346 -6.03 2.69 -4.02
N ALA A 347 -7.18 3.11 -3.47
CA ALA A 347 -7.40 3.10 -2.04
C ALA A 347 -8.82 2.64 -1.74
N ALA A 348 -8.98 1.90 -0.66
CA ALA A 348 -10.28 1.56 -0.11
C ALA A 348 -10.26 1.63 1.41
N ILE A 349 -11.38 2.06 2.00
CA ILE A 349 -11.61 1.99 3.43
C ILE A 349 -12.64 0.89 3.71
N ILE A 350 -12.33 0.04 4.67
CA ILE A 350 -13.18 -1.08 5.09
C ILE A 350 -13.69 -0.73 6.49
N SER A 351 -15.01 -0.76 6.69
CA SER A 351 -15.62 -0.45 7.99
C SER A 351 -16.60 -1.53 8.42
N THR A 352 -16.58 -1.85 9.72
CA THR A 352 -17.55 -2.74 10.34
C THR A 352 -18.87 -2.03 10.69
N GLU A 353 -19.00 -0.75 10.34
CA GLU A 353 -20.24 0.02 10.48
C GLU A 353 -20.78 0.45 9.12
N PRO A 354 -22.10 0.72 9.02
CA PRO A 354 -22.68 1.30 7.81
C PRO A 354 -22.07 2.66 7.50
N CYS A 355 -21.70 2.88 6.23
CA CYS A 355 -21.14 4.16 5.84
C CYS A 355 -22.24 5.20 5.63
N ASN A 356 -22.22 6.31 6.36
CA ASN A 356 -23.15 7.41 6.17
C ASN A 356 -22.93 8.15 4.84
N ALA A 357 -23.96 8.91 4.39
CA ALA A 357 -23.94 9.58 3.09
C ALA A 357 -22.80 10.62 2.96
N ALA A 358 -22.49 11.37 4.02
CA ALA A 358 -21.42 12.37 4.01
C ALA A 358 -20.04 11.74 3.84
N ALA A 359 -19.74 10.69 4.60
CA ALA A 359 -18.48 9.95 4.48
C ALA A 359 -18.36 9.28 3.10
N ARG A 360 -19.44 8.70 2.56
CA ARG A 360 -19.47 8.11 1.22
C ARG A 360 -19.22 9.14 0.13
N HIS A 361 -19.85 10.33 0.25
CA HIS A 361 -19.60 11.43 -0.68
C HIS A 361 -18.14 11.91 -0.62
N ARG A 362 -17.60 12.10 0.58
CA ARG A 362 -16.19 12.48 0.76
C ARG A 362 -15.23 11.44 0.21
N ALA A 363 -15.46 10.16 0.47
CA ALA A 363 -14.66 9.08 -0.09
C ALA A 363 -14.65 9.11 -1.63
N ALA A 364 -15.82 9.33 -2.25
CA ALA A 364 -15.96 9.45 -3.70
C ALA A 364 -15.14 10.63 -4.25
N GLN A 365 -15.20 11.83 -3.61
CA GLN A 365 -14.39 12.99 -3.98
C GLN A 365 -12.87 12.68 -3.94
N LEU A 366 -12.43 11.92 -2.95
CA LEU A 366 -11.04 11.50 -2.80
C LEU A 366 -10.66 10.31 -3.69
N GLY A 367 -11.61 9.71 -4.42
CA GLY A 367 -11.38 8.50 -5.21
C GLY A 367 -11.03 7.28 -4.35
N ILE A 368 -11.60 7.20 -3.13
CA ILE A 368 -11.46 6.09 -2.20
C ILE A 368 -12.72 5.24 -2.30
N ALA A 369 -12.56 3.93 -2.51
CA ALA A 369 -13.66 2.99 -2.45
C ALA A 369 -14.07 2.74 -1.00
N VAL A 370 -15.36 2.51 -0.77
CA VAL A 370 -15.87 2.14 0.55
C VAL A 370 -16.37 0.71 0.50
N ILE A 371 -15.97 -0.09 1.49
CA ILE A 371 -16.50 -1.43 1.77
C ILE A 371 -17.05 -1.36 3.19
N ASP A 372 -18.35 -1.29 3.34
CA ASP A 372 -18.99 -1.16 4.65
C ASP A 372 -19.57 -2.47 5.18
N LEU A 373 -20.20 -2.41 6.35
CA LEU A 373 -20.78 -3.58 7.02
C LEU A 373 -21.68 -4.42 6.11
N GLU A 374 -22.49 -3.81 5.27
CA GLU A 374 -23.42 -4.55 4.42
C GLU A 374 -22.69 -5.32 3.31
N GLU A 375 -21.65 -4.72 2.74
CA GLU A 375 -20.79 -5.42 1.79
C GLU A 375 -19.98 -6.53 2.47
N LEU A 376 -19.50 -6.33 3.72
CA LEU A 376 -18.82 -7.36 4.51
C LEU A 376 -19.72 -8.55 4.83
N LYS A 377 -20.97 -8.31 5.25
CA LYS A 377 -21.97 -9.36 5.53
C LYS A 377 -22.33 -10.17 4.28
N SER A 378 -22.30 -9.56 3.10
CA SER A 378 -22.59 -10.27 1.86
C SER A 378 -21.53 -11.28 1.44
N GLY A 379 -20.35 -11.26 2.07
CA GLY A 379 -19.21 -12.12 1.74
C GLY A 379 -18.54 -11.78 0.39
N GLN A 380 -18.88 -10.63 -0.21
CA GLN A 380 -18.41 -10.27 -1.56
C GLN A 380 -17.11 -9.45 -1.58
N ILE A 381 -16.38 -9.36 -0.47
CA ILE A 381 -15.17 -8.54 -0.38
C ILE A 381 -14.14 -8.89 -1.47
N VAL A 382 -13.93 -10.17 -1.77
CA VAL A 382 -13.00 -10.64 -2.82
C VAL A 382 -13.43 -10.10 -4.18
N HIS A 383 -14.72 -10.18 -4.51
CA HIS A 383 -15.24 -9.62 -5.76
C HIS A 383 -15.07 -8.10 -5.80
N ARG A 384 -15.38 -7.43 -4.69
CA ARG A 384 -15.28 -5.98 -4.57
C ARG A 384 -13.84 -5.47 -4.77
N LEU A 385 -12.85 -6.15 -4.19
CA LEU A 385 -11.43 -5.84 -4.40
C LEU A 385 -11.04 -5.99 -5.89
N LYS A 386 -11.49 -7.04 -6.56
CA LYS A 386 -11.27 -7.21 -8.02
C LYS A 386 -11.89 -6.06 -8.83
N VAL A 387 -13.09 -5.60 -8.46
CA VAL A 387 -13.77 -4.45 -9.10
C VAL A 387 -12.98 -3.16 -8.88
N ILE A 388 -12.52 -2.88 -7.64
CA ILE A 388 -11.70 -1.70 -7.31
C ILE A 388 -10.42 -1.67 -8.15
N MET A 389 -9.77 -2.81 -8.33
CA MET A 389 -8.54 -2.89 -9.14
C MET A 389 -8.79 -2.75 -10.65
N LYS A 390 -10.01 -3.02 -11.13
CA LYS A 390 -10.41 -2.78 -12.53
C LYS A 390 -10.95 -1.37 -12.75
N ALA A 391 -11.54 -0.74 -11.73
CA ALA A 391 -12.14 0.59 -11.85
C ALA A 391 -11.08 1.63 -12.22
N GLN A 392 -11.38 2.41 -13.26
CA GLN A 392 -10.58 3.56 -13.63
C GLN A 392 -11.00 4.75 -12.76
N LYS A 393 -10.07 5.63 -12.35
CA LYS A 393 -10.45 6.96 -11.88
C LYS A 393 -11.26 7.60 -13.03
N ALA A 394 -12.47 8.06 -12.72
CA ALA A 394 -13.16 8.94 -13.64
C ALA A 394 -12.26 10.16 -13.86
N SER A 395 -11.76 10.31 -15.08
CA SER A 395 -11.07 11.55 -15.48
C SER A 395 -12.15 12.63 -15.53
N PHE A 396 -12.08 13.59 -14.62
CA PHE A 396 -12.76 14.88 -14.79
C PHE A 396 -11.95 15.72 -15.75
#